data_50add266844a84b1354a3253088362d8
#
_entry.id   50add266844a84b1354a3253088362d8
#
_cell.length_a   1.000
_cell.length_b   1.000
_cell.length_c   1.000
_cell.angle_alpha   90.00
_cell.angle_beta   90.00
_cell.angle_gamma   90.00
#
_symmetry.space_group_name_H-M   'P 1'
#
loop_
_entity.id
_entity.type
_entity.pdbx_description
1 polymer ?
#
loop_
_entity_poly.entity_id
_entity_poly.type
_entity_poly.pdbx_seq_one_letter_code
_entity_poly.pdbx_strand_id
1 'polypeptide(L)'
;MIEEVVTSILDAEDKAKAMVVSAEENAAQVVVEAEKLAESKLKQASEDNKAYQFAQMSKADAEANAQASAALAQTKEQTDLDIQKYVANVDKAVSAILERVL
;
A
#
# COMPACT_ATOMS: atom_id res chain seq x y z
N MET A 1 14.29 -13.11 72.80
CA MET A 1 14.84 -14.05 71.81
C MET A 1 13.78 -14.65 70.92
N ILE A 2 12.80 -15.33 71.47
CA ILE A 2 11.72 -15.93 70.63
C ILE A 2 10.87 -14.84 69.96
N GLU A 3 10.58 -13.75 70.67
CA GLU A 3 9.83 -12.62 70.07
C GLU A 3 10.55 -11.97 68.91
N GLU A 4 11.88 -11.84 68.91
CA GLU A 4 12.68 -11.29 67.87
C GLU A 4 12.66 -12.21 66.64
N VAL A 5 12.71 -13.52 66.84
CA VAL A 5 12.64 -14.50 65.77
C VAL A 5 11.27 -14.47 65.07
N VAL A 6 10.20 -14.43 65.87
CA VAL A 6 8.82 -14.33 65.36
C VAL A 6 8.63 -13.03 64.58
N THR A 7 9.10 -11.91 65.13
CA THR A 7 9.03 -10.61 64.44
C THR A 7 9.79 -10.64 63.09
N SER A 8 10.96 -11.24 63.07
CA SER A 8 11.75 -11.38 61.81
C SER A 8 11.04 -12.23 60.78
N ILE A 9 10.36 -13.31 61.18
CA ILE A 9 9.58 -14.16 60.30
C ILE A 9 8.38 -13.39 59.73
N LEU A 10 7.64 -12.68 60.59
CA LEU A 10 6.50 -11.86 60.15
C LEU A 10 6.94 -10.77 59.16
N ASP A 11 8.05 -10.10 59.45
CA ASP A 11 8.59 -9.08 58.55
C ASP A 11 8.98 -9.69 57.19
N ALA A 12 9.60 -10.88 57.23
CA ALA A 12 9.98 -11.58 55.96
C ALA A 12 8.74 -11.99 55.16
N GLU A 13 7.69 -12.48 55.83
CA GLU A 13 6.41 -12.81 55.18
C GLU A 13 5.74 -11.58 54.59
N ASP A 14 5.72 -10.47 55.29
CA ASP A 14 5.13 -9.22 54.81
C ASP A 14 5.90 -8.69 53.60
N LYS A 15 7.21 -8.75 53.62
CA LYS A 15 8.05 -8.37 52.46
C LYS A 15 7.80 -9.29 51.27
N ALA A 16 7.70 -10.59 51.52
CA ALA A 16 7.42 -11.55 50.46
C ALA A 16 6.07 -11.29 49.81
N LYS A 17 5.04 -11.04 50.61
CA LYS A 17 3.70 -10.67 50.07
C LYS A 17 3.72 -9.37 49.30
N ALA A 18 4.44 -8.37 49.77
CA ALA A 18 4.59 -7.10 49.07
C ALA A 18 5.32 -7.29 47.70
N MET A 19 6.32 -8.16 47.65
CA MET A 19 7.03 -8.49 46.41
C MET A 19 6.11 -9.20 45.41
N VAL A 20 5.28 -10.12 45.86
CA VAL A 20 4.32 -10.81 45.00
C VAL A 20 3.30 -9.84 44.42
N VAL A 21 2.72 -8.97 45.25
CA VAL A 21 1.78 -7.94 44.80
C VAL A 21 2.43 -7.01 43.80
N SER A 22 3.64 -6.56 44.05
CA SER A 22 4.38 -5.70 43.14
C SER A 22 4.67 -6.40 41.79
N ALA A 23 5.03 -7.68 41.84
CA ALA A 23 5.28 -8.47 40.66
C ALA A 23 3.99 -8.66 39.84
N GLU A 24 2.87 -8.90 40.48
CA GLU A 24 1.55 -9.02 39.80
C GLU A 24 1.14 -7.71 39.17
N GLU A 25 1.32 -6.59 39.84
CA GLU A 25 1.03 -5.27 39.30
C GLU A 25 1.92 -4.94 38.09
N ASN A 26 3.21 -5.23 38.21
CA ASN A 26 4.15 -5.04 37.09
C ASN A 26 3.80 -5.93 35.91
N ALA A 27 3.43 -7.18 36.16
CA ALA A 27 3.03 -8.10 35.07
C ALA A 27 1.75 -7.60 34.37
N ALA A 28 0.77 -7.14 35.13
CA ALA A 28 -0.46 -6.58 34.57
C ALA A 28 -0.16 -5.33 33.73
N GLN A 29 0.73 -4.48 34.21
CA GLN A 29 1.13 -3.27 33.46
C GLN A 29 1.87 -3.59 32.18
N VAL A 30 2.75 -4.57 32.19
CA VAL A 30 3.44 -5.04 30.98
C VAL A 30 2.44 -5.51 29.93
N VAL A 31 1.43 -6.25 30.31
CA VAL A 31 0.36 -6.71 29.40
C VAL A 31 -0.40 -5.52 28.82
N VAL A 32 -0.80 -4.57 29.64
CA VAL A 32 -1.51 -3.36 29.20
C VAL A 32 -0.66 -2.56 28.20
N GLU A 33 0.62 -2.38 28.51
CA GLU A 33 1.54 -1.66 27.61
C GLU A 33 1.75 -2.41 26.29
N ALA A 34 1.86 -3.73 26.36
CA ALA A 34 1.98 -4.56 25.15
C ALA A 34 0.74 -4.47 24.27
N GLU A 35 -0.46 -4.48 24.85
CA GLU A 35 -1.72 -4.32 24.13
C GLU A 35 -1.81 -2.95 23.45
N LYS A 36 -1.45 -1.88 24.17
CA LYS A 36 -1.41 -0.52 23.62
C LYS A 36 -0.42 -0.41 22.45
N LEU A 37 0.75 -1.01 22.59
CA LEU A 37 1.76 -1.03 21.54
C LEU A 37 1.26 -1.79 20.32
N ALA A 38 0.61 -2.95 20.53
CA ALA A 38 0.03 -3.75 19.46
C ALA A 38 -1.07 -2.97 18.71
N GLU A 39 -1.97 -2.30 19.43
CA GLU A 39 -3.01 -1.46 18.82
C GLU A 39 -2.40 -0.32 18.01
N SER A 40 -1.39 0.35 18.54
CA SER A 40 -0.68 1.43 17.84
C SER A 40 -0.01 0.93 16.57
N LYS A 41 0.63 -0.22 16.61
CA LYS A 41 1.26 -0.84 15.42
C LYS A 41 0.25 -1.24 14.37
N LEU A 42 -0.88 -1.81 14.78
CA LEU A 42 -1.95 -2.18 13.86
C LEU A 42 -2.55 -0.95 13.18
N LYS A 43 -2.78 0.10 13.93
CA LYS A 43 -3.27 1.37 13.40
C LYS A 43 -2.28 1.96 12.40
N GLN A 44 -1.00 1.98 12.74
CA GLN A 44 0.05 2.50 11.85
C GLN A 44 0.14 1.67 10.58
N ALA A 45 0.11 0.34 10.70
CA ALA A 45 0.13 -0.56 9.54
C ALA A 45 -1.08 -0.35 8.63
N SER A 46 -2.26 -0.12 9.21
CA SER A 46 -3.47 0.19 8.44
C SER A 46 -3.35 1.52 7.68
N GLU A 47 -2.82 2.54 8.32
CA GLU A 47 -2.58 3.85 7.70
C GLU A 47 -1.54 3.74 6.58
N ASP A 48 -0.44 3.04 6.84
CA ASP A 48 0.62 2.81 5.85
C ASP A 48 0.09 2.02 4.64
N ASN A 49 -0.74 1.01 4.88
CA ASN A 49 -1.38 0.25 3.82
C ASN A 49 -2.29 1.11 2.95
N LYS A 50 -3.09 1.97 3.56
CA LYS A 50 -3.97 2.88 2.81
C LYS A 50 -3.16 3.84 1.95
N ALA A 51 -2.08 4.40 2.51
CA ALA A 51 -1.18 5.28 1.78
C ALA A 51 -0.49 4.55 0.62
N TYR A 52 -0.04 3.33 0.86
CA TYR A 52 0.57 2.49 -0.18
C TYR A 52 -0.42 2.16 -1.29
N GLN A 53 -1.63 1.74 -0.95
CA GLN A 53 -2.68 1.45 -1.94
C GLN A 53 -3.01 2.67 -2.78
N PHE A 54 -3.17 3.82 -2.14
CA PHE A 54 -3.43 5.07 -2.84
C PHE A 54 -2.30 5.41 -3.81
N ALA A 55 -1.05 5.31 -3.37
CA ALA A 55 0.12 5.57 -4.21
C ALA A 55 0.19 4.61 -5.40
N GLN A 56 -0.08 3.31 -5.18
CA GLN A 56 -0.08 2.30 -6.25
C GLN A 56 -1.22 2.54 -7.24
N MET A 57 -2.40 2.88 -6.77
CA MET A 57 -3.54 3.21 -7.65
C MET A 57 -3.26 4.45 -8.49
N SER A 58 -2.71 5.49 -7.89
CA SER A 58 -2.34 6.72 -8.60
C SER A 58 -1.28 6.44 -9.68
N LYS A 59 -0.30 5.61 -9.36
CA LYS A 59 0.73 5.18 -10.31
C LYS A 59 0.13 4.37 -11.45
N ALA A 60 -0.73 3.41 -11.13
CA ALA A 60 -1.41 2.58 -12.14
C ALA A 60 -2.28 3.44 -13.07
N ASP A 61 -3.02 4.39 -12.52
CA ASP A 61 -3.82 5.32 -13.31
C ASP A 61 -2.96 6.18 -14.24
N ALA A 62 -1.85 6.71 -13.74
CA ALA A 62 -0.93 7.49 -14.54
C ALA A 62 -0.32 6.66 -15.67
N GLU A 63 0.10 5.43 -15.40
CA GLU A 63 0.64 4.52 -16.40
C GLU A 63 -0.41 4.13 -17.44
N ALA A 64 -1.64 3.82 -16.99
CA ALA A 64 -2.74 3.49 -17.89
C ALA A 64 -3.10 4.66 -18.82
N ASN A 65 -3.15 5.87 -18.27
CA ASN A 65 -3.43 7.08 -19.05
C ASN A 65 -2.30 7.36 -20.05
N ALA A 66 -1.04 7.18 -19.65
CA ALA A 66 0.09 7.34 -20.53
C ALA A 66 0.08 6.32 -21.69
N GLN A 67 -0.22 5.05 -21.38
CA GLN A 67 -0.34 4.00 -22.39
C GLN A 67 -1.52 4.26 -23.34
N ALA A 68 -2.67 4.68 -22.82
CA ALA A 68 -3.82 5.02 -23.63
C ALA A 68 -3.52 6.20 -24.58
N SER A 69 -2.87 7.24 -24.07
CA SER A 69 -2.47 8.39 -24.88
C SER A 69 -1.49 8.00 -25.99
N ALA A 70 -0.50 7.17 -25.66
CA ALA A 70 0.47 6.66 -26.63
C ALA A 70 -0.20 5.79 -27.71
N ALA A 71 -1.13 4.91 -27.31
CA ALA A 71 -1.88 4.06 -28.22
C ALA A 71 -2.77 4.89 -29.16
N LEU A 72 -3.45 5.91 -28.63
CA LEU A 72 -4.26 6.83 -29.44
C LEU A 72 -3.41 7.61 -30.45
N ALA A 73 -2.25 8.12 -30.02
CA ALA A 73 -1.34 8.83 -30.92
C ALA A 73 -0.82 7.92 -32.02
N GLN A 74 -0.45 6.68 -31.70
CA GLN A 74 0.02 5.70 -32.66
C GLN A 74 -1.08 5.31 -33.66
N THR A 75 -2.30 5.09 -33.16
CA THR A 75 -3.46 4.77 -34.00
C THR A 75 -3.79 5.92 -34.95
N LYS A 76 -3.73 7.16 -34.47
CA LYS A 76 -3.94 8.35 -35.30
C LYS A 76 -2.90 8.46 -36.41
N GLU A 77 -1.63 8.27 -36.07
CA GLU A 77 -0.53 8.25 -37.06
C GLU A 77 -0.73 7.18 -38.12
N GLN A 78 -1.06 5.96 -37.69
CA GLN A 78 -1.32 4.85 -38.60
C GLN A 78 -2.53 5.12 -39.50
N THR A 79 -3.59 5.67 -38.95
CA THR A 79 -4.80 6.04 -39.70
C THR A 79 -4.49 7.11 -40.75
N ASP A 80 -3.71 8.13 -40.39
CA ASP A 80 -3.31 9.19 -41.31
C ASP A 80 -2.48 8.62 -42.46
N LEU A 81 -1.55 7.69 -42.19
CA LEU A 81 -0.77 7.00 -43.20
C LEU A 81 -1.66 6.14 -44.10
N ASP A 82 -2.61 5.42 -43.55
CA ASP A 82 -3.55 4.60 -44.31
C ASP A 82 -4.43 5.44 -45.24
N ILE A 83 -4.88 6.59 -44.78
CA ILE A 83 -5.64 7.55 -45.57
C ILE A 83 -4.80 8.09 -46.74
N GLN A 84 -3.54 8.44 -46.50
CA GLN A 84 -2.63 8.90 -47.52
C GLN A 84 -2.43 7.83 -48.63
N LYS A 85 -2.24 6.57 -48.24
CA LYS A 85 -2.13 5.45 -49.18
C LYS A 85 -3.41 5.26 -49.97
N TYR A 86 -4.56 5.36 -49.28
CA TYR A 86 -5.86 5.23 -49.93
C TYR A 86 -6.08 6.30 -50.99
N VAL A 87 -5.80 7.56 -50.64
CA VAL A 87 -5.90 8.68 -51.59
C VAL A 87 -4.98 8.49 -52.80
N ALA A 88 -3.73 8.09 -52.55
CA ALA A 88 -2.78 7.81 -53.62
C ALA A 88 -3.26 6.70 -54.56
N ASN A 89 -3.87 5.65 -53.98
CA ASN A 89 -4.41 4.55 -54.80
C ASN A 89 -5.64 4.98 -55.61
N VAL A 90 -6.49 5.84 -55.07
CA VAL A 90 -7.63 6.40 -55.81
C VAL A 90 -7.13 7.25 -56.97
N ASP A 91 -6.13 8.09 -56.75
CA ASP A 91 -5.54 8.92 -57.82
C ASP A 91 -4.93 8.08 -58.93
N LYS A 92 -4.22 6.99 -58.60
CA LYS A 92 -3.68 6.03 -59.58
C LYS A 92 -4.80 5.36 -60.39
N ALA A 93 -5.85 4.93 -59.71
CA ALA A 93 -7.01 4.29 -60.36
C ALA A 93 -7.69 5.24 -61.35
N VAL A 94 -7.89 6.50 -60.94
CA VAL A 94 -8.46 7.54 -61.82
C VAL A 94 -7.56 7.78 -63.02
N SER A 95 -6.25 7.92 -62.82
CA SER A 95 -5.29 8.10 -63.93
C SER A 95 -5.29 6.92 -64.91
N ALA A 96 -5.35 5.69 -64.38
CA ALA A 96 -5.39 4.49 -65.21
C ALA A 96 -6.69 4.45 -66.09
N ILE A 97 -7.81 4.83 -65.53
CA ILE A 97 -9.08 4.90 -66.24
C ILE A 97 -9.01 5.98 -67.34
N LEU A 98 -8.50 7.15 -67.01
CA LEU A 98 -8.37 8.25 -67.97
C LEU A 98 -7.44 7.87 -69.13
N GLU A 99 -6.32 7.20 -68.93
CA GLU A 99 -5.42 6.71 -69.94
C GLU A 99 -6.09 5.74 -70.92
N ARG A 100 -6.99 4.89 -70.41
CA ARG A 100 -7.70 3.93 -71.27
C ARG A 100 -8.84 4.54 -72.05
N VAL A 101 -9.46 5.58 -71.52
CA VAL A 101 -10.59 6.24 -72.18
C VAL A 101 -10.14 7.27 -73.23
N LEU A 102 -9.02 7.90 -72.97
CA LEU A 102 -8.43 8.90 -73.87
C LEU A 102 -7.46 8.26 -74.78
#